data_a0d2dfd3097667306d77671c40d55ea0
#
_entry.id   a0d2dfd3097667306d77671c40d55ea0
#
_cell.length_a   1.000
_cell.length_b   1.000
_cell.length_c   1.000
_cell.angle_alpha   90.00
_cell.angle_beta   90.00
_cell.angle_gamma   90.00
#
_symmetry.space_group_name_H-M   'P 1'
#
loop_
_entity.id
_entity.type
_entity.pdbx_description
1 polymer ?
#
loop_
_entity_poly.entity_id
_entity_poly.type
_entity_poly.pdbx_seq_one_letter_code
_entity_poly.pdbx_strand_id
1 'polypeptide(L)'
;MVYLLKYEWHKFIRTKKNWLVFLLILCSFIGYVSFNGYQNHVYIEAKTEQFSKARQNAMYDITNMANYQFLAKKEKDKQYYGNAIEYFKRLYSCANDLYRDYSTSAVSLDELMQWNELLIEGKTKKYTIISYTTYSLDYLKKTQKEYRYLKKNHIPIKHSPYVCTTSNLAVNL
;
A
#
# COMPACT_ATOMS: atom_id res chain seq x y z
N MET A 1 42.89 -26.16 -7.69
CA MET A 1 41.46 -26.00 -7.31
C MET A 1 40.50 -26.08 -8.49
N VAL A 2 40.71 -25.37 -9.60
CA VAL A 2 39.83 -25.34 -10.78
C VAL A 2 39.63 -26.72 -11.43
N TYR A 3 40.67 -27.58 -11.50
CA TYR A 3 40.56 -28.92 -12.09
C TYR A 3 39.69 -29.90 -11.29
N LEU A 4 39.71 -29.79 -9.97
CA LEU A 4 38.88 -30.61 -9.07
C LEU A 4 37.39 -30.26 -9.24
N LEU A 5 37.07 -28.96 -9.30
CA LEU A 5 35.73 -28.46 -9.57
C LEU A 5 35.17 -28.90 -10.92
N LYS A 6 36.05 -28.92 -11.98
CA LYS A 6 35.67 -29.35 -13.31
C LYS A 6 35.42 -30.88 -13.38
N TYR A 7 36.18 -31.66 -12.61
CA TYR A 7 35.98 -33.10 -12.51
C TYR A 7 34.70 -33.45 -11.76
N GLU A 8 34.44 -32.82 -10.61
CA GLU A 8 33.22 -33.03 -9.84
C GLU A 8 31.97 -32.57 -10.61
N TRP A 9 32.08 -31.48 -11.37
CA TRP A 9 31.01 -31.00 -12.25
C TRP A 9 30.71 -32.01 -13.38
N HIS A 10 31.71 -32.60 -13.99
CA HIS A 10 31.54 -33.65 -15.02
C HIS A 10 30.90 -34.92 -14.44
N LYS A 11 31.28 -35.32 -13.24
CA LYS A 11 30.70 -36.44 -12.53
C LYS A 11 29.24 -36.18 -12.15
N PHE A 12 28.94 -34.96 -11.71
CA PHE A 12 27.58 -34.50 -11.39
C PHE A 12 26.67 -34.59 -12.64
N ILE A 13 27.11 -34.04 -13.77
CA ILE A 13 26.34 -34.03 -15.02
C ILE A 13 26.12 -35.45 -15.59
N ARG A 14 27.07 -36.36 -15.42
CA ARG A 14 26.97 -37.75 -15.94
C ARG A 14 25.89 -38.58 -15.21
N THR A 15 25.48 -38.18 -14.02
CA THR A 15 24.53 -38.98 -13.22
C THR A 15 23.12 -38.50 -13.49
N LYS A 16 22.28 -39.29 -14.18
CA LYS A 16 20.87 -38.96 -14.50
C LYS A 16 20.05 -38.52 -13.30
N LYS A 17 20.32 -39.11 -12.12
CA LYS A 17 19.66 -38.73 -10.86
C LYS A 17 19.94 -37.28 -10.46
N ASN A 18 21.20 -36.83 -10.63
CA ASN A 18 21.57 -35.45 -10.26
C ASN A 18 20.93 -34.42 -11.20
N TRP A 19 20.79 -34.76 -12.49
CA TRP A 19 20.05 -33.92 -13.43
C TRP A 19 18.58 -33.76 -13.05
N LEU A 20 17.94 -34.82 -12.56
CA LEU A 20 16.54 -34.78 -12.13
C LEU A 20 16.37 -33.88 -10.89
N VAL A 21 17.31 -34.01 -9.93
CA VAL A 21 17.32 -33.12 -8.74
C VAL A 21 17.57 -31.67 -9.14
N PHE A 22 18.53 -31.41 -10.04
CA PHE A 22 18.81 -30.05 -10.54
C PHE A 22 17.61 -29.44 -11.24
N LEU A 23 16.92 -30.21 -12.11
CA LEU A 23 15.69 -29.76 -12.77
C LEU A 23 14.57 -29.44 -11.77
N LEU A 24 14.38 -30.27 -10.74
CA LEU A 24 13.40 -30.01 -9.69
C LEU A 24 13.68 -28.70 -8.94
N ILE A 25 14.95 -28.48 -8.58
CA ILE A 25 15.36 -27.23 -7.91
C ILE A 25 15.13 -26.03 -8.84
N LEU A 26 15.50 -26.14 -10.12
CA LEU A 26 15.33 -25.09 -11.11
C LEU A 26 13.85 -24.77 -11.33
N CYS A 27 13.00 -25.79 -11.51
CA CYS A 27 11.55 -25.59 -11.64
C CYS A 27 10.94 -24.97 -10.39
N SER A 28 11.37 -25.40 -9.20
CA SER A 28 10.89 -24.80 -7.94
C SER A 28 11.30 -23.35 -7.81
N PHE A 29 12.53 -23.00 -8.21
CA PHE A 29 13.02 -21.62 -8.21
C PHE A 29 12.25 -20.73 -9.20
N ILE A 30 12.06 -21.20 -10.44
CA ILE A 30 11.27 -20.50 -11.46
C ILE A 30 9.82 -20.34 -10.98
N GLY A 31 9.22 -21.39 -10.43
CA GLY A 31 7.87 -21.33 -9.86
C GLY A 31 7.75 -20.30 -8.74
N TYR A 32 8.72 -20.27 -7.83
CA TYR A 32 8.77 -19.31 -6.74
C TYR A 32 8.89 -17.85 -7.23
N VAL A 33 9.80 -17.59 -8.18
CA VAL A 33 9.99 -16.25 -8.75
C VAL A 33 8.74 -15.78 -9.51
N SER A 34 8.16 -16.67 -10.33
CA SER A 34 6.93 -16.37 -11.09
C SER A 34 5.75 -16.12 -10.18
N PHE A 35 5.59 -16.91 -9.12
CA PHE A 35 4.52 -16.73 -8.13
C PHE A 35 4.66 -15.40 -7.39
N ASN A 36 5.86 -15.05 -6.93
CA ASN A 36 6.09 -13.77 -6.27
C ASN A 36 5.86 -12.57 -7.22
N GLY A 37 6.29 -12.68 -8.47
CA GLY A 37 6.04 -11.67 -9.49
C GLY A 37 4.54 -11.45 -9.72
N TYR A 38 3.78 -12.55 -9.85
CA TYR A 38 2.33 -12.49 -10.00
C TYR A 38 1.64 -11.86 -8.78
N GLN A 39 2.00 -12.27 -7.57
CA GLN A 39 1.43 -11.71 -6.34
C GLN A 39 1.72 -10.22 -6.21
N ASN A 40 2.93 -9.79 -6.56
CA ASN A 40 3.29 -8.37 -6.55
C ASN A 40 2.47 -7.58 -7.56
N HIS A 41 2.27 -8.12 -8.77
CA HIS A 41 1.44 -7.48 -9.81
C HIS A 41 -0.01 -7.30 -9.32
N VAL A 42 -0.62 -8.36 -8.79
CA VAL A 42 -2.00 -8.31 -8.26
C VAL A 42 -2.12 -7.30 -7.12
N TYR A 43 -1.11 -7.23 -6.24
CA TYR A 43 -1.09 -6.25 -5.16
C TYR A 43 -1.02 -4.81 -5.67
N ILE A 44 -0.12 -4.53 -6.62
CA ILE A 44 0.03 -3.21 -7.24
C ILE A 44 -1.27 -2.79 -7.93
N GLU A 45 -1.86 -3.70 -8.71
CA GLU A 45 -3.12 -3.46 -9.42
C GLU A 45 -4.26 -3.11 -8.44
N ALA A 46 -4.44 -3.92 -7.38
CA ALA A 46 -5.44 -3.67 -6.36
C ALA A 46 -5.25 -2.32 -5.64
N LYS A 47 -3.99 -1.94 -5.35
CA LYS A 47 -3.68 -0.65 -4.73
C LYS A 47 -3.92 0.51 -5.69
N THR A 48 -3.52 0.37 -6.93
CA THR A 48 -3.76 1.37 -7.98
C THR A 48 -5.26 1.60 -8.17
N GLU A 49 -6.06 0.54 -8.22
CA GLU A 49 -7.52 0.63 -8.28
C GLU A 49 -8.11 1.30 -7.02
N GLN A 50 -7.62 0.94 -5.84
CA GLN A 50 -8.04 1.55 -4.57
C GLN A 50 -7.84 3.07 -4.59
N PHE A 51 -6.66 3.55 -4.99
CA PHE A 51 -6.36 4.98 -5.00
C PHE A 51 -7.03 5.71 -6.19
N SER A 52 -7.27 5.03 -7.31
CA SER A 52 -8.11 5.56 -8.39
C SER A 52 -9.53 5.85 -7.89
N LYS A 53 -10.16 4.90 -7.19
CA LYS A 53 -11.47 5.08 -6.57
C LYS A 53 -11.46 6.18 -5.51
N ALA A 54 -10.44 6.21 -4.65
CA ALA A 54 -10.31 7.24 -3.62
C ALA A 54 -10.24 8.65 -4.22
N ARG A 55 -9.49 8.82 -5.32
CA ARG A 55 -9.42 10.08 -6.07
C ARG A 55 -10.77 10.49 -6.64
N GLN A 56 -11.51 9.57 -7.27
CA GLN A 56 -12.84 9.84 -7.81
C GLN A 56 -13.83 10.24 -6.70
N ASN A 57 -13.83 9.51 -5.59
CA ASN A 57 -14.67 9.82 -4.44
C ASN A 57 -14.35 11.19 -3.85
N ALA A 58 -13.07 11.56 -3.75
CA ALA A 58 -12.66 12.86 -3.22
C ALA A 58 -13.15 14.00 -4.12
N MET A 59 -13.11 13.85 -5.44
CA MET A 59 -13.65 14.83 -6.38
C MET A 59 -15.17 14.98 -6.22
N TYR A 60 -15.87 13.85 -6.06
CA TYR A 60 -17.31 13.87 -5.80
C TYR A 60 -17.66 14.58 -4.48
N ASP A 61 -16.91 14.29 -3.41
CA ASP A 61 -17.10 14.90 -2.10
C ASP A 61 -16.80 16.41 -2.13
N ILE A 62 -15.77 16.85 -2.84
CA ILE A 62 -15.48 18.29 -3.07
C ILE A 62 -16.68 18.98 -3.70
N THR A 63 -17.24 18.38 -4.76
CA THR A 63 -18.39 18.95 -5.47
C THR A 63 -19.62 19.03 -4.58
N ASN A 64 -19.91 17.98 -3.82
CA ASN A 64 -21.03 17.96 -2.88
C ASN A 64 -20.87 19.00 -1.76
N MET A 65 -19.67 19.10 -1.16
CA MET A 65 -19.40 20.07 -0.11
C MET A 65 -19.51 21.52 -0.63
N ALA A 66 -19.09 21.77 -1.88
CA ALA A 66 -19.26 23.08 -2.52
C ALA A 66 -20.74 23.43 -2.71
N ASN A 67 -21.57 22.47 -3.14
CA ASN A 67 -23.01 22.67 -3.25
C ASN A 67 -23.66 22.95 -1.88
N TYR A 68 -23.30 22.21 -0.83
CA TYR A 68 -23.79 22.44 0.53
C TYR A 68 -23.33 23.78 1.08
N GLN A 69 -22.09 24.20 0.81
CA GLN A 69 -21.58 25.51 1.18
C GLN A 69 -22.38 26.64 0.53
N PHE A 70 -22.70 26.48 -0.78
CA PHE A 70 -23.53 27.47 -1.50
C PHE A 70 -24.95 27.59 -0.93
N LEU A 71 -25.54 26.45 -0.55
CA LEU A 71 -26.90 26.41 -0.01
C LEU A 71 -26.98 26.78 1.48
N ALA A 72 -25.88 26.81 2.19
CA ALA A 72 -25.81 27.07 3.62
C ALA A 72 -26.24 28.52 3.94
N LYS A 73 -27.21 28.67 4.84
CA LYS A 73 -27.71 29.99 5.31
C LYS A 73 -26.92 30.55 6.49
N LYS A 74 -26.34 29.64 7.31
CA LYS A 74 -25.58 30.00 8.51
C LYS A 74 -24.11 30.08 8.22
N GLU A 75 -23.44 31.11 8.69
CA GLU A 75 -22.00 31.29 8.48
C GLU A 75 -21.15 30.13 9.05
N LYS A 76 -21.57 29.59 10.20
CA LYS A 76 -20.94 28.40 10.80
C LYS A 76 -20.94 27.17 9.87
N ASP A 77 -22.07 26.97 9.17
CA ASP A 77 -22.19 25.84 8.24
C ASP A 77 -21.33 26.06 6.98
N LYS A 78 -21.29 27.30 6.48
CA LYS A 78 -20.41 27.67 5.36
C LYS A 78 -18.94 27.44 5.70
N GLN A 79 -18.53 27.80 6.91
CA GLN A 79 -17.17 27.56 7.39
C GLN A 79 -16.87 26.07 7.53
N TYR A 80 -17.82 25.28 8.04
CA TYR A 80 -17.66 23.82 8.12
C TYR A 80 -17.46 23.19 6.74
N TYR A 81 -18.33 23.53 5.76
CA TYR A 81 -18.21 23.01 4.40
C TYR A 81 -16.93 23.52 3.71
N GLY A 82 -16.52 24.75 3.92
CA GLY A 82 -15.25 25.27 3.43
C GLY A 82 -14.05 24.46 3.93
N ASN A 83 -14.00 24.17 5.22
CA ASN A 83 -12.96 23.33 5.82
C ASN A 83 -12.99 21.89 5.28
N ALA A 84 -14.19 21.35 5.02
CA ALA A 84 -14.34 20.02 4.44
C ALA A 84 -13.82 19.99 2.98
N ILE A 85 -14.10 21.01 2.18
CA ILE A 85 -13.57 21.14 0.82
C ILE A 85 -12.03 21.10 0.84
N GLU A 86 -11.41 21.91 1.69
CA GLU A 86 -9.93 21.93 1.79
C GLU A 86 -9.36 20.59 2.25
N TYR A 87 -10.04 19.90 3.15
CA TYR A 87 -9.68 18.55 3.55
C TYR A 87 -9.75 17.56 2.38
N PHE A 88 -10.86 17.54 1.63
CA PHE A 88 -11.02 16.62 0.50
C PHE A 88 -10.09 16.95 -0.68
N LYS A 89 -9.69 18.21 -0.88
CA LYS A 89 -8.66 18.58 -1.84
C LYS A 89 -7.30 17.97 -1.47
N ARG A 90 -6.91 18.02 -0.19
CA ARG A 90 -5.67 17.38 0.29
C ARG A 90 -5.74 15.86 0.15
N LEU A 91 -6.90 15.27 0.44
CA LEU A 91 -7.14 13.83 0.27
C LEU A 91 -7.05 13.41 -1.21
N TYR A 92 -7.61 14.21 -2.11
CA TYR A 92 -7.49 14.02 -3.56
C TYR A 92 -6.05 14.07 -4.03
N SER A 93 -5.28 15.09 -3.61
CA SER A 93 -3.88 15.23 -3.98
C SER A 93 -3.06 14.01 -3.54
N CYS A 94 -3.18 13.64 -2.27
CA CYS A 94 -2.46 12.48 -1.71
C CYS A 94 -2.86 11.16 -2.40
N ALA A 95 -4.15 10.96 -2.68
CA ALA A 95 -4.62 9.79 -3.42
C ALA A 95 -4.10 9.76 -4.87
N ASN A 96 -3.95 10.93 -5.50
CA ASN A 96 -3.41 11.04 -6.85
C ASN A 96 -1.91 10.74 -6.89
N ASP A 97 -1.14 11.20 -5.91
CA ASP A 97 0.28 10.89 -5.79
C ASP A 97 0.48 9.38 -5.54
N LEU A 98 -0.24 8.80 -4.60
CA LEU A 98 -0.21 7.36 -4.34
C LEU A 98 -0.65 6.52 -5.55
N TYR A 99 -1.67 6.95 -6.29
CA TYR A 99 -2.09 6.30 -7.54
C TYR A 99 -0.93 6.23 -8.55
N ARG A 100 -0.26 7.37 -8.79
CA ARG A 100 0.88 7.47 -9.69
C ARG A 100 2.03 6.59 -9.22
N ASP A 101 2.37 6.66 -7.93
CA ASP A 101 3.56 6.03 -7.39
C ASP A 101 3.39 4.52 -7.20
N TYR A 102 2.17 4.03 -6.95
CA TYR A 102 1.88 2.59 -7.08
C TYR A 102 2.01 2.11 -8.53
N SER A 103 1.56 2.90 -9.51
CA SER A 103 1.71 2.55 -10.93
C SER A 103 3.18 2.44 -11.38
N THR A 104 4.09 3.18 -10.74
CA THR A 104 5.54 3.16 -11.02
C THR A 104 6.34 2.36 -10.01
N SER A 105 5.70 1.72 -9.03
CA SER A 105 6.35 1.02 -7.91
C SER A 105 7.30 1.90 -7.09
N ALA A 106 7.02 3.20 -7.01
CA ALA A 106 7.87 4.21 -6.37
C ALA A 106 7.30 4.74 -5.03
N VAL A 107 6.30 4.06 -4.45
CA VAL A 107 5.61 4.51 -3.23
C VAL A 107 6.56 4.67 -2.06
N SER A 108 6.54 5.84 -1.45
CA SER A 108 7.32 6.17 -0.27
C SER A 108 6.56 5.95 1.04
N LEU A 109 7.32 5.76 2.14
CA LEU A 109 6.75 5.68 3.49
C LEU A 109 6.06 7.00 3.89
N ASP A 110 6.59 8.13 3.43
CA ASP A 110 6.05 9.45 3.76
C ASP A 110 4.66 9.67 3.16
N GLU A 111 4.42 9.21 1.94
CA GLU A 111 3.10 9.26 1.29
C GLU A 111 2.08 8.39 2.03
N LEU A 112 2.47 7.18 2.43
CA LEU A 112 1.59 6.31 3.23
C LEU A 112 1.29 6.88 4.60
N MET A 113 2.26 7.53 5.24
CA MET A 113 2.06 8.26 6.49
C MET A 113 1.09 9.42 6.32
N GLN A 114 1.27 10.23 5.27
CA GLN A 114 0.40 11.36 4.96
C GLN A 114 -1.04 10.91 4.67
N TRP A 115 -1.21 9.85 3.89
CA TRP A 115 -2.52 9.26 3.65
C TRP A 115 -3.21 8.84 4.95
N ASN A 116 -2.49 8.09 5.79
CA ASN A 116 -3.04 7.64 7.06
C ASN A 116 -3.35 8.80 8.03
N GLU A 117 -2.56 9.88 8.04
CA GLU A 117 -2.84 11.09 8.81
C GLU A 117 -4.12 11.78 8.33
N LEU A 118 -4.35 11.88 7.04
CA LEU A 118 -5.59 12.41 6.48
C LEU A 118 -6.81 11.57 6.89
N LEU A 119 -6.69 10.23 6.89
CA LEU A 119 -7.78 9.36 7.36
C LEU A 119 -8.06 9.55 8.86
N ILE A 120 -7.04 9.73 9.69
CA ILE A 120 -7.18 10.04 11.12
C ILE A 120 -7.88 11.40 11.31
N GLU A 121 -7.45 12.42 10.57
CA GLU A 121 -8.04 13.76 10.59
C GLU A 121 -9.53 13.70 10.23
N GLY A 122 -9.88 13.03 9.14
CA GLY A 122 -11.27 12.89 8.69
C GLY A 122 -12.17 12.23 9.73
N LYS A 123 -11.68 11.14 10.36
CA LYS A 123 -12.43 10.49 11.45
C LYS A 123 -12.55 11.37 12.68
N THR A 124 -11.52 12.11 13.03
CA THR A 124 -11.51 13.01 14.20
C THR A 124 -12.47 14.19 14.00
N LYS A 125 -12.48 14.76 12.80
CA LYS A 125 -13.38 15.87 12.43
C LYS A 125 -14.77 15.39 12.02
N LYS A 126 -15.03 14.09 12.07
CA LYS A 126 -16.30 13.45 11.70
C LYS A 126 -16.76 13.76 10.26
N TYR A 127 -15.81 13.91 9.35
CA TYR A 127 -16.14 13.92 7.92
C TYR A 127 -16.60 12.53 7.48
N THR A 128 -17.46 12.46 6.48
CA THR A 128 -17.92 11.18 5.92
C THR A 128 -16.81 10.56 5.07
N ILE A 129 -15.99 9.67 5.66
CA ILE A 129 -14.85 9.05 5.00
C ILE A 129 -14.96 7.53 4.86
N ILE A 130 -16.17 6.98 4.92
CA ILE A 130 -16.43 5.53 4.78
C ILE A 130 -15.93 5.01 3.42
N SER A 131 -16.04 5.82 2.38
CA SER A 131 -15.57 5.47 1.02
C SER A 131 -14.05 5.30 0.92
N TYR A 132 -13.29 5.78 1.90
CA TYR A 132 -11.82 5.77 1.89
C TYR A 132 -11.23 4.74 2.85
N THR A 133 -11.91 4.47 3.95
CA THR A 133 -11.47 3.48 4.94
C THR A 133 -12.61 2.98 5.81
N THR A 134 -12.60 1.66 6.04
CA THR A 134 -13.48 0.99 7.02
C THR A 134 -12.78 0.83 8.38
N TYR A 135 -11.48 1.10 8.47
CA TYR A 135 -10.72 0.90 9.69
C TYR A 135 -11.13 1.84 10.81
N SER A 136 -11.04 1.37 12.06
CA SER A 136 -11.30 2.17 13.24
C SER A 136 -10.24 3.27 13.44
N LEU A 137 -10.57 4.32 14.20
CA LEU A 137 -9.61 5.37 14.52
C LEU A 137 -8.39 4.83 15.28
N ASP A 138 -8.60 3.87 16.18
CA ASP A 138 -7.52 3.25 16.96
C ASP A 138 -6.57 2.44 16.08
N TYR A 139 -7.12 1.69 15.11
CA TYR A 139 -6.32 0.99 14.12
C TYR A 139 -5.44 1.96 13.31
N LEU A 140 -6.03 3.05 12.79
CA LEU A 140 -5.28 4.06 12.03
C LEU A 140 -4.16 4.71 12.87
N LYS A 141 -4.44 5.01 14.15
CA LYS A 141 -3.43 5.54 15.07
C LYS A 141 -2.31 4.54 15.35
N LYS A 142 -2.63 3.24 15.47
CA LYS A 142 -1.63 2.18 15.62
C LYS A 142 -0.74 2.10 14.40
N THR A 143 -1.33 2.04 13.21
CA THR A 143 -0.60 2.03 11.92
C THR A 143 0.31 3.25 11.78
N GLN A 144 -0.14 4.43 12.23
CA GLN A 144 0.69 5.64 12.20
C GLN A 144 1.92 5.54 13.11
N LYS A 145 1.79 4.90 14.28
CA LYS A 145 2.94 4.64 15.15
C LYS A 145 3.93 3.66 14.51
N GLU A 146 3.43 2.62 13.85
CA GLU A 146 4.25 1.65 13.11
C GLU A 146 5.03 2.33 11.98
N TYR A 147 4.40 3.15 11.18
CA TYR A 147 5.07 3.91 10.11
C TYR A 147 6.16 4.84 10.67
N ARG A 148 5.88 5.56 11.77
CA ARG A 148 6.88 6.41 12.44
C ARG A 148 8.07 5.59 12.95
N TYR A 149 7.82 4.39 13.48
CA TYR A 149 8.88 3.47 13.90
C TYR A 149 9.74 3.02 12.72
N LEU A 150 9.14 2.61 11.61
CA LEU A 150 9.84 2.22 10.39
C LEU A 150 10.72 3.37 9.87
N LYS A 151 10.16 4.59 9.81
CA LYS A 151 10.89 5.78 9.37
C LYS A 151 12.08 6.09 10.27
N LYS A 152 11.88 6.07 11.60
CA LYS A 152 12.94 6.34 12.58
C LYS A 152 14.10 5.35 12.50
N ASN A 153 13.81 4.10 12.20
CA ASN A 153 14.81 3.03 12.14
C ASN A 153 15.33 2.75 10.71
N HIS A 154 14.98 3.58 9.74
CA HIS A 154 15.37 3.42 8.33
C HIS A 154 15.04 2.04 7.75
N ILE A 155 13.92 1.45 8.21
CA ILE A 155 13.46 0.14 7.73
C ILE A 155 12.66 0.36 6.44
N PRO A 156 13.10 -0.20 5.30
CA PRO A 156 12.38 -0.04 4.05
C PRO A 156 11.04 -0.77 4.11
N ILE A 157 10.01 -0.14 3.56
CA ILE A 157 8.76 -0.83 3.30
C ILE A 157 9.03 -1.85 2.18
N LYS A 158 8.94 -3.13 2.50
CA LYS A 158 8.84 -4.14 1.46
C LYS A 158 7.42 -4.08 0.90
N HIS A 159 7.28 -3.70 -0.35
CA HIS A 159 6.03 -3.83 -1.11
C HIS A 159 5.72 -5.31 -1.36
N SER A 160 5.60 -6.07 -0.27
CA SER A 160 5.22 -7.48 -0.32
C SER A 160 3.77 -7.59 0.16
N PRO A 161 2.92 -8.34 -0.52
CA PRO A 161 1.56 -8.64 -0.06
C PRO A 161 1.54 -9.26 1.35
N TYR A 162 2.66 -9.80 1.81
CA TYR A 162 2.82 -10.39 3.14
C TYR A 162 3.10 -9.38 4.27
N VAL A 163 3.47 -8.13 3.98
CA VAL A 163 3.72 -7.13 5.04
C VAL A 163 2.43 -6.54 5.60
N CYS A 164 1.33 -6.59 4.85
CA CYS A 164 0.01 -6.26 5.41
C CYS A 164 -0.51 -7.31 6.41
N THR A 165 0.10 -8.50 6.49
CA THR A 165 -0.32 -9.57 7.41
C THR A 165 0.38 -9.54 8.76
N THR A 166 1.49 -8.80 8.92
CA THR A 166 2.15 -8.68 10.23
C THR A 166 1.33 -7.88 11.23
N SER A 167 0.46 -6.97 10.78
CA SER A 167 -0.51 -6.31 11.66
C SER A 167 -1.63 -7.24 12.13
N ASN A 168 -1.95 -8.31 11.38
CA ASN A 168 -2.92 -9.32 11.79
C ASN A 168 -2.30 -10.39 12.72
N LEU A 169 -0.99 -10.61 12.66
CA LEU A 169 -0.29 -11.54 13.57
C LEU A 169 -0.07 -10.95 14.97
N ALA A 170 -0.01 -9.62 15.10
CA ALA A 170 0.14 -8.95 16.39
C ALA A 170 -1.19 -8.79 17.17
N VAL A 171 -2.33 -9.21 16.60
CA VAL A 171 -3.64 -9.17 17.27
C VAL A 171 -3.98 -10.50 17.97
N ASN A 172 -3.20 -11.57 17.72
CA ASN A 172 -3.43 -12.92 18.29
C ASN A 172 -2.30 -13.39 19.24
N LEU A 173 -1.57 -12.47 19.88
CA LEU A 173 -0.66 -12.76 20.98
C LEU A 173 -1.01 -11.95 22.23
#